data_497739a40d4ac12b482f849298ea79a1
#
_entry.id   497739a40d4ac12b482f849298ea79a1
#
_cell.length_a   1.000
_cell.length_b   1.000
_cell.length_c   1.000
_cell.angle_alpha   90.00
_cell.angle_beta   90.00
_cell.angle_gamma   90.00
#
_symmetry.space_group_name_H-M   'P 1'
#
loop_
_entity.id
_entity.type
_entity.pdbx_description
1 polymer ?
#
loop_
_entity_poly.entity_id
_entity_poly.type
_entity_poly.pdbx_seq_one_letter_code
_entity_poly.pdbx_strand_id
1 'polypeptide(L)'
;MYKINSKVDKPDIGNMSITIDKMMRRGVRINISKCQNLRDYYLNLMNVLKEDFDTKYGVSNPNSTNQLVYYLSSKADEVSLGVKNDILNICYDDETGKWTTNKEAMHKLSDLGYTFAQDLLDYRAAKKYAETLNMLCEFSDENGLVHPRITLGKTNRVNYSDPALMTIPKTLLWDVITSYEDGNTLYSVDIKNQEPSILINLTGAKELYYALESPDGLYETMFKQCFSPTTKATILVDTLPENRVYSIEELRKLGTVSPATYSAIRPNCENMTINGKKIDAIEVVCAGSEKGLRPVLPDTVKVILEDSEVCDVPVTWESCDKKYKKNADYELVGHLGGVDMTVSKAERNEFKTAYLALSYGASKMGIKKICKIIDGARVYDYITKIEAIKKYRSMITKYSKEGNTCIGTAFGTMLDVGESYNDRAKVRTMLDLPIQGTGADILSLLIKRFETYIQEHGLADCMSLYFTRHDELIIEVKKEYCVKTPEDEISNILTDMIAYQIDDWVPAKVEVKKLNNNDSIDIQRGFASEDED
;
A
#
# COMPACT_ATOMS: atom_id res chain seq x y z
N MET A 1 -9.66 23.50 -6.13
CA MET A 1 -10.71 22.47 -6.19
C MET A 1 -10.49 21.69 -7.48
N TYR A 2 -10.42 20.37 -7.43
CA TYR A 2 -10.30 19.51 -8.61
C TYR A 2 -11.58 19.61 -9.44
N LYS A 3 -11.44 19.46 -10.75
CA LYS A 3 -12.59 19.48 -11.66
C LYS A 3 -13.42 18.21 -11.41
N ILE A 4 -14.67 18.39 -11.02
CA ILE A 4 -15.66 17.30 -10.97
C ILE A 4 -16.09 17.04 -12.42
N ASN A 5 -15.96 15.80 -12.89
CA ASN A 5 -16.42 15.43 -14.21
C ASN A 5 -17.97 15.41 -14.21
N SER A 6 -18.58 16.39 -14.85
CA SER A 6 -20.06 16.51 -14.93
C SER A 6 -20.74 15.46 -15.82
N LYS A 7 -19.96 14.64 -16.54
CA LYS A 7 -20.47 13.57 -17.43
C LYS A 7 -20.58 12.22 -16.75
N VAL A 8 -20.06 12.07 -15.52
CA VAL A 8 -20.14 10.82 -14.77
C VAL A 8 -21.41 10.78 -13.95
N ASP A 9 -22.07 9.63 -13.89
CA ASP A 9 -23.21 9.40 -13.01
C ASP A 9 -22.87 9.80 -11.57
N LYS A 10 -23.78 10.46 -10.89
CA LYS A 10 -23.58 10.85 -9.50
C LYS A 10 -23.95 9.70 -8.58
N PRO A 11 -23.16 9.46 -7.51
CA PRO A 11 -23.52 8.51 -6.48
C PRO A 11 -24.87 8.88 -5.86
N ASP A 12 -25.68 7.88 -5.58
CA ASP A 12 -27.02 8.03 -5.00
C ASP A 12 -27.03 7.44 -3.59
N ILE A 13 -26.80 8.30 -2.60
CA ILE A 13 -26.77 7.92 -1.18
C ILE A 13 -28.12 7.36 -0.72
N GLY A 14 -29.23 7.83 -1.32
CA GLY A 14 -30.57 7.30 -1.02
C GLY A 14 -30.71 5.85 -1.46
N ASN A 15 -30.27 5.52 -2.67
CA ASN A 15 -30.23 4.13 -3.16
C ASN A 15 -29.31 3.26 -2.29
N MET A 16 -28.17 3.78 -1.87
CA MET A 16 -27.26 3.07 -0.97
C MET A 16 -27.90 2.71 0.37
N SER A 17 -28.72 3.60 0.95
CA SER A 17 -29.44 3.32 2.19
C SER A 17 -30.47 2.20 2.03
N ILE A 18 -31.17 2.16 0.88
CA ILE A 18 -32.11 1.07 0.56
C ILE A 18 -31.35 -0.27 0.40
N THR A 19 -30.22 -0.24 -0.29
CA THR A 19 -29.38 -1.45 -0.49
C THR A 19 -28.82 -1.95 0.84
N ILE A 20 -28.39 -1.07 1.72
CA ILE A 20 -27.97 -1.42 3.09
C ILE A 20 -29.09 -2.09 3.87
N ASP A 21 -30.31 -1.55 3.85
CA ASP A 21 -31.46 -2.17 4.52
C ASP A 21 -31.76 -3.58 3.95
N LYS A 22 -31.71 -3.74 2.64
CA LYS A 22 -31.85 -5.06 2.00
C LYS A 22 -30.76 -6.04 2.48
N MET A 23 -29.48 -5.64 2.49
CA MET A 23 -28.37 -6.48 2.95
C MET A 23 -28.52 -6.86 4.44
N MET A 24 -28.91 -5.91 5.31
CA MET A 24 -29.14 -6.20 6.74
C MET A 24 -30.26 -7.22 6.96
N ARG A 25 -31.39 -7.06 6.26
CA ARG A 25 -32.54 -7.97 6.38
C ARG A 25 -32.24 -9.35 5.82
N ARG A 26 -31.50 -9.41 4.72
CA ARG A 26 -31.15 -10.67 4.07
C ARG A 26 -30.10 -11.45 4.87
N GLY A 27 -29.12 -10.75 5.47
CA GLY A 27 -28.02 -11.32 6.22
C GLY A 27 -26.93 -11.92 5.32
N VAL A 28 -26.01 -12.66 5.91
CA VAL A 28 -24.95 -13.42 5.24
C VAL A 28 -24.99 -14.86 5.75
N ARG A 29 -25.09 -15.84 4.87
CA ARG A 29 -25.19 -17.25 5.25
C ARG A 29 -23.82 -17.85 5.49
N ILE A 30 -23.67 -18.58 6.59
CA ILE A 30 -22.47 -19.33 6.92
C ILE A 30 -22.79 -20.83 7.03
N ASN A 31 -21.80 -21.65 6.72
CA ASN A 31 -21.85 -23.09 7.02
C ASN A 31 -21.51 -23.28 8.51
N ILE A 32 -22.56 -23.43 9.34
CA ILE A 32 -22.44 -23.56 10.80
C ILE A 32 -21.53 -24.73 11.18
N SER A 33 -21.75 -25.90 10.57
CA SER A 33 -20.97 -27.10 10.90
C SER A 33 -19.49 -26.92 10.58
N LYS A 34 -19.17 -26.32 9.43
CA LYS A 34 -17.79 -25.99 9.04
C LYS A 34 -17.19 -24.94 9.97
N CYS A 35 -17.96 -23.91 10.32
CA CYS A 35 -17.56 -22.86 11.26
C CYS A 35 -17.20 -23.44 12.64
N GLN A 36 -18.03 -24.32 13.19
CA GLN A 36 -17.79 -25.00 14.47
C GLN A 36 -16.55 -25.90 14.44
N ASN A 37 -16.40 -26.70 13.37
CA ASN A 37 -15.25 -27.59 13.22
C ASN A 37 -13.93 -26.80 13.14
N LEU A 38 -13.91 -25.72 12.37
CA LEU A 38 -12.74 -24.83 12.28
C LEU A 38 -12.47 -24.11 13.61
N ARG A 39 -13.50 -23.63 14.32
CA ARG A 39 -13.36 -23.03 15.65
C ARG A 39 -12.67 -24.00 16.60
N ASP A 40 -13.14 -25.23 16.69
CA ASP A 40 -12.61 -26.24 17.61
C ASP A 40 -11.17 -26.62 17.23
N TYR A 41 -10.87 -26.69 15.93
CA TYR A 41 -9.50 -26.88 15.45
C TYR A 41 -8.58 -25.74 15.90
N TYR A 42 -8.96 -24.49 15.67
CA TYR A 42 -8.11 -23.34 16.05
C TYR A 42 -8.02 -23.13 17.57
N LEU A 43 -9.03 -23.48 18.34
CA LEU A 43 -8.95 -23.52 19.80
C LEU A 43 -7.91 -24.53 20.28
N ASN A 44 -7.92 -25.73 19.72
CA ASN A 44 -6.92 -26.76 20.04
C ASN A 44 -5.52 -26.31 19.64
N LEU A 45 -5.36 -25.80 18.42
CA LEU A 45 -4.08 -25.28 17.93
C LEU A 45 -3.54 -24.15 18.81
N MET A 46 -4.40 -23.20 19.20
CA MET A 46 -4.03 -22.11 20.10
C MET A 46 -3.49 -22.64 21.46
N ASN A 47 -4.12 -23.68 22.01
CA ASN A 47 -3.67 -24.27 23.27
C ASN A 47 -2.31 -24.96 23.12
N VAL A 48 -2.11 -25.74 22.06
CA VAL A 48 -0.81 -26.38 21.75
C VAL A 48 0.28 -25.31 21.57
N LEU A 49 0.02 -24.29 20.77
CA LEU A 49 0.99 -23.20 20.55
C LEU A 49 1.30 -22.42 21.82
N LYS A 50 0.33 -22.28 22.73
CA LYS A 50 0.55 -21.65 24.05
C LYS A 50 1.48 -22.48 24.93
N GLU A 51 1.28 -23.79 24.99
CA GLU A 51 2.13 -24.72 25.76
C GLU A 51 3.56 -24.76 25.17
N ASP A 52 3.68 -24.82 23.86
CA ASP A 52 4.96 -24.74 23.16
C ASP A 52 5.70 -23.42 23.46
N PHE A 53 4.95 -22.31 23.48
CA PHE A 53 5.49 -20.99 23.76
C PHE A 53 6.02 -20.86 25.19
N ASP A 54 5.32 -21.41 26.16
CA ASP A 54 5.78 -21.49 27.57
C ASP A 54 7.04 -22.36 27.69
N THR A 55 7.03 -23.51 27.03
CA THR A 55 8.17 -24.44 27.04
C THR A 55 9.43 -23.86 26.38
N LYS A 56 9.28 -23.23 25.22
CA LYS A 56 10.43 -22.70 24.44
C LYS A 56 10.97 -21.39 25.00
N TYR A 57 10.10 -20.53 25.53
CA TYR A 57 10.44 -19.12 25.80
C TYR A 57 10.20 -18.72 27.28
N GLY A 58 9.60 -19.58 28.09
CA GLY A 58 9.23 -19.25 29.46
C GLY A 58 8.14 -18.19 29.57
N VAL A 59 7.32 -18.05 28.54
CA VAL A 59 6.23 -17.07 28.44
C VAL A 59 4.90 -17.80 28.52
N SER A 60 4.36 -17.93 29.70
CA SER A 60 3.11 -18.69 29.99
C SER A 60 1.86 -18.04 29.41
N ASN A 61 1.91 -16.74 29.12
CA ASN A 61 0.81 -15.99 28.49
C ASN A 61 1.29 -15.14 27.31
N PRO A 62 1.20 -15.66 26.07
CA PRO A 62 1.58 -14.92 24.86
C PRO A 62 0.75 -13.65 24.59
N ASN A 63 -0.33 -13.40 25.33
CA ASN A 63 -1.09 -12.14 25.29
C ASN A 63 -0.56 -11.09 26.28
N SER A 64 0.31 -11.47 27.21
CA SER A 64 0.86 -10.54 28.20
C SER A 64 2.00 -9.71 27.61
N THR A 65 1.73 -8.44 27.31
CA THR A 65 2.77 -7.50 26.85
C THR A 65 3.96 -7.48 27.81
N ASN A 66 3.74 -7.54 29.12
CA ASN A 66 4.82 -7.53 30.10
C ASN A 66 5.73 -8.76 30.01
N GLN A 67 5.16 -9.97 29.85
CA GLN A 67 5.97 -11.19 29.70
C GLN A 67 6.75 -11.19 28.38
N LEU A 68 6.12 -10.76 27.29
CA LEU A 68 6.76 -10.64 25.98
C LEU A 68 7.91 -9.62 25.99
N VAL A 69 7.68 -8.45 26.60
CA VAL A 69 8.71 -7.41 26.74
C VAL A 69 9.84 -7.89 27.62
N TYR A 70 9.54 -8.57 28.75
CA TYR A 70 10.58 -9.15 29.59
C TYR A 70 11.45 -10.16 28.85
N TYR A 71 10.84 -11.05 28.06
CA TYR A 71 11.57 -12.01 27.24
C TYR A 71 12.46 -11.29 26.21
N LEU A 72 11.92 -10.35 25.44
CA LEU A 72 12.68 -9.62 24.41
C LEU A 72 13.83 -8.80 25.00
N SER A 73 13.60 -8.12 26.12
CA SER A 73 14.64 -7.33 26.78
C SER A 73 15.76 -8.22 27.35
N SER A 74 15.41 -9.34 28.01
CA SER A 74 16.41 -10.29 28.51
C SER A 74 17.22 -10.92 27.39
N LYS A 75 16.57 -11.28 26.26
CA LYS A 75 17.28 -11.82 25.09
C LYS A 75 18.18 -10.79 24.45
N ALA A 76 17.79 -9.53 24.36
CA ALA A 76 18.65 -8.46 23.85
C ALA A 76 19.95 -8.31 24.67
N ASP A 77 19.95 -8.67 25.94
CA ASP A 77 21.13 -8.63 26.80
C ASP A 77 22.01 -9.90 26.71
N GLU A 78 21.45 -11.04 26.29
CA GLU A 78 22.12 -12.35 26.24
C GLU A 78 22.73 -12.71 24.86
N VAL A 79 22.36 -12.01 23.79
CA VAL A 79 22.69 -12.40 22.40
C VAL A 79 23.80 -11.56 21.79
N SER A 80 24.26 -11.97 20.59
CA SER A 80 25.24 -11.22 19.82
C SER A 80 24.77 -9.79 19.53
N LEU A 81 25.73 -8.88 19.29
CA LEU A 81 25.43 -7.46 19.04
C LEU A 81 24.47 -7.23 17.85
N GLY A 82 24.55 -8.07 16.80
CA GLY A 82 23.65 -8.00 15.65
C GLY A 82 22.19 -8.26 16.06
N VAL A 83 21.93 -9.38 16.72
CA VAL A 83 20.58 -9.77 17.20
C VAL A 83 20.01 -8.73 18.16
N LYS A 84 20.86 -8.21 19.07
CA LYS A 84 20.46 -7.13 19.97
C LYS A 84 20.00 -5.89 19.22
N ASN A 85 20.75 -5.49 18.21
CA ASN A 85 20.41 -4.32 17.40
C ASN A 85 19.09 -4.50 16.64
N ASP A 86 18.85 -5.67 16.06
CA ASP A 86 17.59 -5.97 15.36
C ASP A 86 16.40 -5.86 16.32
N ILE A 87 16.47 -6.51 17.49
CA ILE A 87 15.39 -6.47 18.50
C ILE A 87 15.13 -5.03 18.95
N LEU A 88 16.19 -4.28 19.27
CA LEU A 88 16.06 -2.89 19.74
C LEU A 88 15.51 -1.98 18.64
N ASN A 89 16.05 -2.06 17.42
CA ASN A 89 15.62 -1.20 16.31
C ASN A 89 14.15 -1.44 15.92
N ILE A 90 13.65 -2.68 16.05
CA ILE A 90 12.31 -3.06 15.63
C ILE A 90 11.30 -2.93 16.76
N CYS A 91 11.66 -3.35 17.98
CA CYS A 91 10.73 -3.48 19.08
C CYS A 91 10.83 -2.40 20.16
N TYR A 92 11.84 -1.53 20.13
CA TYR A 92 12.02 -0.49 21.12
C TYR A 92 12.03 0.90 20.50
N ASP A 93 11.31 1.83 21.08
CA ASP A 93 11.27 3.25 20.67
C ASP A 93 12.11 4.06 21.65
N ASP A 94 13.32 4.46 21.24
CA ASP A 94 14.28 5.23 22.06
C ASP A 94 13.73 6.59 22.49
N GLU A 95 12.84 7.23 21.72
CA GLU A 95 12.28 8.53 22.06
C GLU A 95 11.26 8.44 23.21
N THR A 96 10.46 7.37 23.21
CA THR A 96 9.38 7.19 24.19
C THR A 96 9.72 6.19 25.30
N GLY A 97 10.82 5.45 25.16
CA GLY A 97 11.21 4.37 26.07
C GLY A 97 10.24 3.18 26.07
N LYS A 98 9.44 3.00 25.02
CA LYS A 98 8.39 1.99 24.96
C LYS A 98 8.75 0.81 24.06
N TRP A 99 8.45 -0.37 24.56
CA TRP A 99 8.50 -1.59 23.80
C TRP A 99 7.20 -1.84 23.04
N THR A 100 7.32 -2.45 21.88
CA THR A 100 6.19 -2.92 21.07
C THR A 100 6.38 -4.37 20.65
N THR A 101 5.29 -5.14 20.66
CA THR A 101 5.21 -6.49 20.11
C THR A 101 4.01 -6.57 19.15
N ASN A 102 3.71 -5.47 18.48
CA ASN A 102 2.61 -5.43 17.52
C ASN A 102 2.88 -6.36 16.32
N LYS A 103 1.86 -6.59 15.51
CA LYS A 103 1.92 -7.50 14.36
C LYS A 103 3.08 -7.12 13.42
N GLU A 104 3.22 -5.84 13.12
CA GLU A 104 4.25 -5.33 12.22
C GLU A 104 5.69 -5.60 12.72
N ALA A 105 5.96 -5.32 14.00
CA ALA A 105 7.26 -5.58 14.60
C ALA A 105 7.58 -7.09 14.60
N MET A 106 6.58 -7.94 14.86
CA MET A 106 6.78 -9.39 14.85
C MET A 106 7.01 -9.92 13.43
N HIS A 107 6.32 -9.43 12.41
CA HIS A 107 6.63 -9.80 11.02
C HIS A 107 8.07 -9.45 10.64
N LYS A 108 8.55 -8.25 10.96
CA LYS A 108 9.94 -7.86 10.69
C LYS A 108 10.97 -8.77 11.36
N LEU A 109 10.73 -9.15 12.61
CA LEU A 109 11.61 -10.12 13.29
C LEU A 109 11.51 -11.52 12.68
N SER A 110 10.31 -11.96 12.28
CA SER A 110 10.11 -13.23 11.60
C SER A 110 10.83 -13.27 10.25
N ASP A 111 10.76 -12.20 9.45
CA ASP A 111 11.45 -12.06 8.16
C ASP A 111 13.00 -12.12 8.32
N LEU A 112 13.52 -11.70 9.48
CA LEU A 112 14.92 -11.85 9.87
C LEU A 112 15.26 -13.24 10.43
N GLY A 113 14.29 -14.17 10.50
CA GLY A 113 14.48 -15.54 10.94
C GLY A 113 14.34 -15.78 12.45
N TYR A 114 13.74 -14.85 13.20
CA TYR A 114 13.48 -15.02 14.64
C TYR A 114 12.25 -15.90 14.89
N THR A 115 12.46 -17.16 15.25
CA THR A 115 11.41 -18.15 15.49
C THR A 115 10.41 -17.72 16.57
N PHE A 116 10.85 -17.02 17.61
CA PHE A 116 9.97 -16.43 18.62
C PHE A 116 8.87 -15.55 18.00
N ALA A 117 9.25 -14.72 17.03
CA ALA A 117 8.33 -13.81 16.39
C ALA A 117 7.31 -14.56 15.53
N GLN A 118 7.75 -15.58 14.79
CA GLN A 118 6.86 -16.44 14.01
C GLN A 118 5.89 -17.22 14.92
N ASP A 119 6.41 -17.87 15.96
CA ASP A 119 5.57 -18.62 16.92
C ASP A 119 4.52 -17.72 17.59
N LEU A 120 4.86 -16.44 17.87
CA LEU A 120 3.92 -15.46 18.42
C LEU A 120 2.86 -15.04 17.41
N LEU A 121 3.24 -14.85 16.15
CA LEU A 121 2.30 -14.56 15.06
C LEU A 121 1.31 -15.71 14.87
N ASP A 122 1.80 -16.96 14.84
CA ASP A 122 0.98 -18.15 14.68
C ASP A 122 -0.02 -18.33 15.84
N TYR A 123 0.43 -18.13 17.07
CA TYR A 123 -0.46 -18.13 18.24
C TYR A 123 -1.56 -17.07 18.13
N ARG A 124 -1.19 -15.85 17.78
CA ARG A 124 -2.14 -14.74 17.63
C ARG A 124 -3.13 -14.96 16.50
N ALA A 125 -2.68 -15.55 15.38
CA ALA A 125 -3.54 -15.91 14.28
C ALA A 125 -4.53 -17.01 14.68
N ALA A 126 -4.07 -18.09 15.32
CA ALA A 126 -4.93 -19.15 15.82
C ALA A 126 -6.00 -18.62 16.78
N LYS A 127 -5.59 -17.76 17.73
CA LYS A 127 -6.50 -17.10 18.66
C LYS A 127 -7.54 -16.25 17.95
N LYS A 128 -7.11 -15.37 17.04
CA LYS A 128 -8.00 -14.49 16.27
C LYS A 128 -9.01 -15.30 15.47
N TYR A 129 -8.57 -16.39 14.84
CA TYR A 129 -9.43 -17.26 14.06
C TYR A 129 -10.46 -17.97 14.93
N ALA A 130 -10.04 -18.53 16.08
CA ALA A 130 -10.95 -19.16 17.02
C ALA A 130 -12.02 -18.18 17.55
N GLU A 131 -11.59 -16.98 17.98
CA GLU A 131 -12.51 -15.94 18.49
C GLU A 131 -13.47 -15.47 17.42
N THR A 132 -13.00 -15.29 16.19
CA THR A 132 -13.82 -14.87 15.04
C THR A 132 -14.88 -15.91 14.68
N LEU A 133 -14.49 -17.19 14.61
CA LEU A 133 -15.42 -18.28 14.32
C LEU A 133 -16.43 -18.47 15.43
N ASN A 134 -16.02 -18.33 16.69
CA ASN A 134 -16.95 -18.36 17.82
C ASN A 134 -17.98 -17.24 17.72
N MET A 135 -17.54 -16.02 17.42
CA MET A 135 -18.42 -14.86 17.20
C MET A 135 -19.43 -15.14 16.08
N LEU A 136 -18.99 -15.68 14.93
CA LEU A 136 -19.89 -16.00 13.82
C LEU A 136 -20.93 -17.06 14.22
N CYS A 137 -20.54 -18.09 14.97
CA CYS A 137 -21.48 -19.08 15.50
C CYS A 137 -22.50 -18.47 16.46
N GLU A 138 -22.09 -17.54 17.33
CA GLU A 138 -22.97 -16.86 18.30
C GLU A 138 -23.98 -15.91 17.64
N PHE A 139 -23.57 -15.23 16.55
CA PHE A 139 -24.44 -14.31 15.82
C PHE A 139 -25.27 -14.95 14.72
N SER A 140 -25.08 -16.25 14.43
CA SER A 140 -25.88 -16.96 13.44
C SER A 140 -27.21 -17.44 14.02
N ASP A 141 -28.27 -17.33 13.22
CA ASP A 141 -29.56 -17.95 13.53
C ASP A 141 -29.56 -19.47 13.23
N GLU A 142 -30.69 -20.12 13.43
CA GLU A 142 -30.87 -21.56 13.18
C GLU A 142 -30.68 -21.98 11.73
N ASN A 143 -30.79 -21.03 10.77
CA ASN A 143 -30.59 -21.23 9.33
C ASN A 143 -29.15 -20.90 8.89
N GLY A 144 -28.28 -20.50 9.81
CA GLY A 144 -26.92 -20.06 9.53
C GLY A 144 -26.84 -18.64 8.99
N LEU A 145 -27.88 -17.81 9.14
CA LEU A 145 -27.85 -16.42 8.72
C LEU A 145 -27.28 -15.54 9.82
N VAL A 146 -26.33 -14.73 9.45
CA VAL A 146 -25.74 -13.67 10.29
C VAL A 146 -26.24 -12.33 9.78
N HIS A 147 -26.92 -11.55 10.64
CA HIS A 147 -27.52 -10.26 10.31
C HIS A 147 -26.69 -9.12 10.93
N PRO A 148 -25.61 -8.65 10.27
CA PRO A 148 -24.81 -7.58 10.81
C PRO A 148 -25.55 -6.26 10.80
N ARG A 149 -25.26 -5.40 11.75
CA ARG A 149 -25.65 -4.01 11.69
C ARG A 149 -24.76 -3.28 10.70
N ILE A 150 -25.33 -2.67 9.68
CA ILE A 150 -24.60 -1.95 8.63
C ILE A 150 -24.88 -0.45 8.76
N THR A 151 -23.81 0.36 8.75
CA THR A 151 -23.90 1.83 8.85
C THR A 151 -22.92 2.48 7.86
N LEU A 152 -23.19 3.75 7.53
CA LEU A 152 -22.22 4.55 6.78
C LEU A 152 -21.33 5.33 7.74
N GLY A 153 -20.01 5.24 7.52
CA GLY A 153 -19.02 6.02 8.26
C GLY A 153 -18.98 7.49 7.84
N LYS A 154 -18.10 8.28 8.44
CA LYS A 154 -17.88 9.70 8.07
C LYS A 154 -17.49 9.91 6.60
N THR A 155 -16.91 8.93 5.97
CA THR A 155 -16.51 8.91 4.56
C THR A 155 -17.57 8.29 3.66
N ASN A 156 -18.78 8.01 4.17
CA ASN A 156 -19.82 7.21 3.54
C ASN A 156 -19.40 5.75 3.20
N ARG A 157 -18.25 5.27 3.72
CA ARG A 157 -17.88 3.85 3.62
C ARG A 157 -18.84 3.00 4.44
N VAL A 158 -19.14 1.83 3.91
CA VAL A 158 -19.97 0.81 4.59
C VAL A 158 -19.17 0.20 5.74
N ASN A 159 -19.75 0.23 6.94
CA ASN A 159 -19.20 -0.36 8.14
C ASN A 159 -20.13 -1.44 8.67
N TYR A 160 -19.56 -2.54 9.12
CA TYR A 160 -20.29 -3.65 9.73
C TYR A 160 -19.98 -3.74 11.21
N SER A 161 -21.00 -3.93 12.02
CA SER A 161 -20.88 -4.22 13.45
C SER A 161 -21.92 -5.29 13.84
N ASP A 162 -21.68 -5.96 14.93
CA ASP A 162 -22.61 -6.93 15.52
C ASP A 162 -23.09 -8.03 14.54
N PRO A 163 -22.19 -8.81 13.87
CA PRO A 163 -20.73 -8.83 14.00
C PRO A 163 -20.00 -7.93 12.97
N ALA A 164 -18.73 -7.60 13.28
CA ALA A 164 -17.88 -6.78 12.43
C ALA A 164 -17.26 -7.60 11.29
N LEU A 165 -18.04 -7.96 10.26
CA LEU A 165 -17.62 -8.84 9.16
C LEU A 165 -16.36 -8.35 8.42
N MET A 166 -16.10 -7.03 8.40
CA MET A 166 -14.93 -6.43 7.75
C MET A 166 -13.60 -6.78 8.45
N THR A 167 -13.64 -7.14 9.73
CA THR A 167 -12.44 -7.48 10.51
C THR A 167 -12.05 -8.95 10.41
N ILE A 168 -12.88 -9.76 9.75
CA ILE A 168 -12.63 -11.18 9.55
C ILE A 168 -11.55 -11.33 8.49
N PRO A 169 -10.50 -12.14 8.72
CA PRO A 169 -9.52 -12.47 7.68
C PRO A 169 -10.21 -12.99 6.41
N LYS A 170 -9.79 -12.49 5.25
CA LYS A 170 -10.44 -12.79 3.95
C LYS A 170 -10.50 -14.30 3.70
N THR A 171 -9.40 -14.99 3.91
CA THR A 171 -9.32 -16.45 3.75
C THR A 171 -10.31 -17.19 4.65
N LEU A 172 -10.37 -16.83 5.93
CA LEU A 172 -11.29 -17.46 6.89
C LEU A 172 -12.76 -17.18 6.54
N LEU A 173 -13.08 -15.96 6.09
CA LEU A 173 -14.43 -15.58 5.71
C LEU A 173 -14.91 -16.42 4.52
N TRP A 174 -14.07 -16.58 3.49
CA TRP A 174 -14.40 -17.39 2.32
C TRP A 174 -14.49 -18.89 2.62
N ASP A 175 -13.84 -19.36 3.67
CA ASP A 175 -13.97 -20.76 4.10
C ASP A 175 -15.33 -21.07 4.72
N VAL A 176 -15.99 -20.11 5.33
CA VAL A 176 -17.24 -20.33 6.08
C VAL A 176 -18.49 -19.73 5.46
N ILE A 177 -18.36 -18.70 4.60
CA ILE A 177 -19.50 -18.12 3.88
C ILE A 177 -19.99 -19.10 2.81
N THR A 178 -21.32 -19.21 2.67
CA THR A 178 -21.98 -19.98 1.63
C THR A 178 -23.02 -19.13 0.91
N SER A 179 -23.40 -19.54 -0.31
CA SER A 179 -24.57 -19.00 -1.01
C SER A 179 -25.86 -19.26 -0.26
N TYR A 180 -26.92 -18.49 -0.53
CA TYR A 180 -28.24 -18.69 0.11
C TYR A 180 -28.89 -20.02 -0.27
N GLU A 181 -28.72 -20.43 -1.53
CA GLU A 181 -29.25 -21.69 -2.04
C GLU A 181 -28.08 -22.60 -2.45
N ASP A 182 -28.21 -23.89 -2.15
CA ASP A 182 -27.19 -24.86 -2.44
C ASP A 182 -26.95 -24.99 -3.96
N GLY A 183 -25.70 -24.81 -4.35
CA GLY A 183 -25.26 -24.86 -5.74
C GLY A 183 -25.18 -23.52 -6.44
N ASN A 184 -25.67 -22.42 -5.86
CA ASN A 184 -25.35 -21.08 -6.33
C ASN A 184 -23.86 -20.79 -6.13
N THR A 185 -23.33 -19.86 -6.92
CA THR A 185 -21.90 -19.51 -6.90
C THR A 185 -21.73 -18.06 -6.45
N LEU A 186 -20.78 -17.81 -5.56
CA LEU A 186 -20.37 -16.48 -5.17
C LEU A 186 -19.20 -16.01 -6.02
N TYR A 187 -19.28 -14.78 -6.50
CA TYR A 187 -18.20 -14.08 -7.19
C TYR A 187 -17.78 -12.85 -6.39
N SER A 188 -16.49 -12.72 -6.18
CA SER A 188 -15.86 -11.51 -5.68
C SER A 188 -15.49 -10.62 -6.86
N VAL A 189 -15.87 -9.36 -6.78
CA VAL A 189 -15.55 -8.34 -7.78
C VAL A 189 -14.83 -7.21 -7.09
N ASP A 190 -13.52 -7.13 -7.27
CA ASP A 190 -12.60 -6.25 -6.55
C ASP A 190 -12.03 -5.16 -7.46
N ILE A 191 -11.79 -3.97 -6.91
CA ILE A 191 -11.22 -2.83 -7.63
C ILE A 191 -9.74 -2.71 -7.28
N LYS A 192 -8.89 -3.07 -8.22
CA LYS A 192 -7.44 -3.01 -8.00
C LYS A 192 -6.92 -1.58 -7.85
N ASN A 193 -6.08 -1.37 -6.84
CA ASN A 193 -5.42 -0.09 -6.61
C ASN A 193 -6.39 1.12 -6.56
N GLN A 194 -7.57 0.97 -5.94
CA GLN A 194 -8.60 2.01 -5.91
C GLN A 194 -8.07 3.34 -5.39
N GLU A 195 -7.47 3.38 -4.21
CA GLU A 195 -6.97 4.61 -3.59
C GLU A 195 -5.84 5.28 -4.39
N PRO A 196 -4.83 4.56 -4.89
CA PRO A 196 -3.84 5.13 -5.81
C PRO A 196 -4.46 5.71 -7.09
N SER A 197 -5.40 4.98 -7.70
CA SER A 197 -6.09 5.45 -8.91
C SER A 197 -6.88 6.73 -8.66
N ILE A 198 -7.57 6.82 -7.52
CA ILE A 198 -8.26 8.03 -7.09
C ILE A 198 -7.27 9.19 -6.90
N LEU A 199 -6.15 8.97 -6.21
CA LEU A 199 -5.14 10.00 -6.00
C LEU A 199 -4.56 10.51 -7.33
N ILE A 200 -4.28 9.61 -8.28
CA ILE A 200 -3.81 9.96 -9.61
C ILE A 200 -4.83 10.85 -10.32
N ASN A 201 -6.11 10.47 -10.31
CA ASN A 201 -7.19 11.27 -10.91
C ASN A 201 -7.34 12.65 -10.24
N LEU A 202 -7.27 12.73 -8.90
CA LEU A 202 -7.39 13.99 -8.15
C LEU A 202 -6.20 14.93 -8.39
N THR A 203 -5.00 14.39 -8.60
CA THR A 203 -3.77 15.17 -8.71
C THR A 203 -3.34 15.42 -10.16
N GLY A 204 -3.73 14.56 -11.09
CA GLY A 204 -3.21 14.53 -12.46
C GLY A 204 -1.74 14.09 -12.53
N ALA A 205 -1.27 13.27 -11.58
CA ALA A 205 0.12 12.83 -11.48
C ALA A 205 0.46 11.77 -12.54
N LYS A 206 1.02 12.22 -13.67
CA LYS A 206 1.39 11.34 -14.79
C LYS A 206 2.45 10.31 -14.40
N GLU A 207 3.39 10.70 -13.56
CA GLU A 207 4.45 9.82 -13.06
C GLU A 207 3.87 8.61 -12.32
N LEU A 208 2.85 8.83 -11.50
CA LEU A 208 2.14 7.76 -10.79
C LEU A 208 1.31 6.89 -11.74
N TYR A 209 0.71 7.50 -12.76
CA TYR A 209 -0.03 6.75 -13.77
C TYR A 209 0.88 5.79 -14.53
N TYR A 210 2.04 6.26 -15.01
CA TYR A 210 3.01 5.39 -15.69
C TYR A 210 3.54 4.27 -14.78
N ALA A 211 3.75 4.56 -13.50
CA ALA A 211 4.13 3.54 -12.54
C ALA A 211 3.01 2.52 -12.29
N LEU A 212 1.74 2.95 -12.26
CA LEU A 212 0.57 2.07 -12.12
C LEU A 212 0.42 1.10 -13.31
N GLU A 213 0.70 1.57 -14.52
CA GLU A 213 0.63 0.78 -15.75
C GLU A 213 1.89 -0.06 -16.04
N SER A 214 2.93 0.09 -15.22
CA SER A 214 4.17 -0.70 -15.36
C SER A 214 3.91 -2.19 -15.06
N PRO A 215 4.62 -3.12 -15.73
CA PRO A 215 4.56 -4.55 -15.42
C PRO A 215 4.87 -4.89 -13.96
N ASP A 216 5.78 -4.15 -13.32
CA ASP A 216 6.14 -4.30 -11.91
C ASP A 216 5.05 -3.73 -10.96
N GLY A 217 4.07 -3.00 -11.50
CA GLY A 217 3.05 -2.30 -10.75
C GLY A 217 3.56 -1.05 -10.01
N LEU A 218 2.62 -0.29 -9.42
CA LEU A 218 2.89 1.02 -8.84
C LEU A 218 4.02 1.02 -7.81
N TYR A 219 3.90 0.18 -6.79
CA TYR A 219 4.77 0.27 -5.61
C TYR A 219 6.20 -0.19 -5.90
N GLU A 220 6.37 -1.25 -6.67
CA GLU A 220 7.70 -1.74 -7.03
C GLU A 220 8.39 -0.79 -8.00
N THR A 221 7.67 -0.29 -9.00
CA THR A 221 8.20 0.71 -9.94
C THR A 221 8.65 1.98 -9.22
N MET A 222 7.82 2.51 -8.31
CA MET A 222 8.17 3.69 -7.53
C MET A 222 9.32 3.42 -6.56
N PHE A 223 9.38 2.23 -5.97
CA PHE A 223 10.50 1.82 -5.13
C PHE A 223 11.81 1.83 -5.93
N LYS A 224 11.84 1.17 -7.08
CA LYS A 224 13.00 1.15 -7.98
C LYS A 224 13.44 2.56 -8.38
N GLN A 225 12.50 3.44 -8.70
CA GLN A 225 12.81 4.85 -8.99
C GLN A 225 13.32 5.61 -7.77
N CYS A 226 12.69 5.42 -6.60
CA CYS A 226 13.11 6.06 -5.35
C CYS A 226 14.52 5.67 -4.94
N PHE A 227 14.85 4.38 -5.04
CA PHE A 227 16.12 3.82 -4.61
C PHE A 227 17.12 3.60 -5.74
N SER A 228 16.81 3.97 -6.98
CA SER A 228 17.75 3.88 -8.09
C SER A 228 19.09 4.54 -7.73
N PRO A 229 20.21 3.97 -8.16
CA PRO A 229 21.50 4.57 -7.90
C PRO A 229 21.58 5.95 -8.56
N THR A 230 22.21 6.87 -7.87
CA THR A 230 22.35 8.24 -8.34
C THR A 230 23.81 8.63 -8.41
N THR A 231 24.15 9.48 -9.35
CA THR A 231 25.42 10.19 -9.39
C THR A 231 25.20 11.68 -9.19
N LYS A 232 26.27 12.43 -9.12
CA LYS A 232 26.24 13.90 -8.99
C LYS A 232 27.03 14.55 -10.11
N ALA A 233 26.53 15.69 -10.58
CA ALA A 233 27.28 16.62 -11.38
C ALA A 233 27.52 17.91 -10.60
N THR A 234 28.78 18.30 -10.44
CA THR A 234 29.15 19.60 -9.90
C THR A 234 29.29 20.58 -11.08
N ILE A 235 28.51 21.64 -11.07
CA ILE A 235 28.49 22.66 -12.10
C ILE A 235 29.22 23.90 -11.59
N LEU A 236 30.30 24.29 -12.25
CA LEU A 236 31.13 25.44 -11.93
C LEU A 236 30.81 26.58 -12.91
N VAL A 237 30.04 27.57 -12.48
CA VAL A 237 29.58 28.66 -13.33
C VAL A 237 30.63 29.77 -13.42
N ASP A 238 31.02 30.15 -14.66
CA ASP A 238 32.04 31.15 -14.96
C ASP A 238 33.41 30.92 -14.27
N THR A 239 33.64 29.70 -13.77
CA THR A 239 34.90 29.30 -13.12
C THR A 239 35.77 28.50 -14.09
N LEU A 240 35.15 27.78 -15.01
CA LEU A 240 35.82 27.00 -16.04
C LEU A 240 35.66 27.68 -17.40
N PRO A 241 36.65 27.55 -18.31
CA PRO A 241 36.71 28.35 -19.55
C PRO A 241 35.62 27.98 -20.58
N GLU A 242 35.03 26.80 -20.51
CA GLU A 242 34.08 26.30 -21.52
C GLU A 242 32.88 25.61 -20.89
N ASN A 243 31.73 25.66 -21.58
CA ASN A 243 30.50 24.93 -21.19
C ASN A 243 30.57 23.46 -21.66
N ARG A 244 31.32 22.62 -20.94
CA ARG A 244 31.51 21.20 -21.21
C ARG A 244 31.86 20.41 -19.95
N VAL A 245 31.89 19.10 -20.08
CA VAL A 245 32.41 18.20 -19.05
C VAL A 245 33.94 18.25 -19.06
N TYR A 246 34.53 18.23 -17.87
CA TYR A 246 35.97 18.22 -17.64
C TYR A 246 36.40 16.93 -16.97
N SER A 247 37.52 16.34 -17.44
CA SER A 247 38.14 15.21 -16.76
C SER A 247 38.86 15.66 -15.48
N ILE A 248 39.07 14.71 -14.55
CA ILE A 248 39.82 14.95 -13.30
C ILE A 248 41.22 15.51 -13.58
N GLU A 249 41.87 15.03 -14.65
CA GLU A 249 43.22 15.49 -15.03
C GLU A 249 43.22 16.95 -15.50
N GLU A 250 42.23 17.35 -16.31
CA GLU A 250 42.08 18.75 -16.74
C GLU A 250 41.85 19.68 -15.58
N LEU A 251 40.98 19.28 -14.63
CA LEU A 251 40.65 20.08 -13.46
C LEU A 251 41.85 20.21 -12.50
N ARG A 252 42.65 19.16 -12.35
CA ARG A 252 43.90 19.23 -11.58
C ARG A 252 44.90 20.20 -12.22
N LYS A 253 44.99 20.23 -13.55
CA LYS A 253 45.85 21.19 -14.27
C LYS A 253 45.37 22.62 -14.13
N LEU A 254 44.08 22.84 -14.04
CA LEU A 254 43.46 24.17 -13.84
C LEU A 254 43.52 24.66 -12.40
N GLY A 255 43.84 23.79 -11.45
CA GLY A 255 43.99 24.16 -10.02
C GLY A 255 42.70 24.65 -9.34
N THR A 256 41.55 24.35 -9.94
CA THR A 256 40.27 24.96 -9.56
C THR A 256 39.46 24.16 -8.57
N VAL A 257 39.81 22.89 -8.23
CA VAL A 257 38.92 22.04 -7.45
C VAL A 257 39.67 21.08 -6.52
N SER A 258 39.13 20.84 -5.33
CA SER A 258 39.70 19.95 -4.33
C SER A 258 39.48 18.45 -4.70
N PRO A 259 40.38 17.53 -4.28
CA PRO A 259 40.21 16.10 -4.51
C PRO A 259 38.92 15.49 -3.95
N ALA A 260 38.34 16.11 -2.93
CA ALA A 260 37.08 15.66 -2.32
C ALA A 260 35.85 15.81 -3.25
N THR A 261 35.94 16.67 -4.26
CA THR A 261 34.85 16.92 -5.23
C THR A 261 34.67 15.78 -6.23
N TYR A 262 35.64 14.83 -6.31
CA TYR A 262 35.69 13.76 -7.31
C TYR A 262 35.63 12.36 -6.72
N SER A 263 35.25 12.21 -5.48
CA SER A 263 35.11 10.87 -4.90
C SER A 263 33.96 10.15 -5.59
N ALA A 264 34.24 8.97 -6.16
CA ALA A 264 33.20 8.11 -6.69
C ALA A 264 32.16 7.81 -5.61
N ILE A 265 30.90 7.78 -6.02
CA ILE A 265 29.79 7.48 -5.12
C ILE A 265 29.67 5.96 -5.00
N ARG A 266 29.68 5.44 -3.78
CA ARG A 266 29.30 4.05 -3.52
C ARG A 266 27.79 3.97 -3.33
N PRO A 267 27.09 3.10 -4.07
CA PRO A 267 25.64 2.94 -3.89
C PRO A 267 25.35 2.35 -2.50
N ASN A 268 24.31 2.85 -1.87
CA ASN A 268 23.88 2.40 -0.52
C ASN A 268 23.06 1.09 -0.55
N CYS A 269 22.92 0.44 -1.70
CA CYS A 269 22.11 -0.77 -1.86
C CYS A 269 22.95 -1.92 -2.38
N GLU A 270 23.03 -3.00 -1.61
CA GLU A 270 23.75 -4.22 -1.98
C GLU A 270 23.08 -5.03 -3.12
N ASN A 271 21.81 -4.72 -3.44
CA ASN A 271 20.97 -5.47 -4.38
C ASN A 271 20.91 -4.86 -5.79
N MET A 272 21.83 -3.95 -6.12
CA MET A 272 21.89 -3.31 -7.43
C MET A 272 22.94 -3.97 -8.31
N THR A 273 22.51 -4.42 -9.47
CA THR A 273 23.39 -5.11 -10.43
C THR A 273 23.26 -4.52 -11.83
N ILE A 274 24.33 -4.66 -12.61
CA ILE A 274 24.34 -4.44 -14.05
C ILE A 274 24.84 -5.74 -14.66
N ASN A 275 24.04 -6.35 -15.54
CA ASN A 275 24.35 -7.67 -16.11
C ASN A 275 24.68 -8.74 -15.05
N GLY A 276 24.00 -8.71 -13.90
CA GLY A 276 24.20 -9.67 -12.80
C GLY A 276 25.41 -9.39 -11.90
N LYS A 277 26.20 -8.33 -12.14
CA LYS A 277 27.37 -7.94 -11.32
C LYS A 277 27.02 -6.74 -10.45
N LYS A 278 27.45 -6.76 -9.19
CA LYS A 278 27.19 -5.66 -8.24
C LYS A 278 27.93 -4.38 -8.61
N ILE A 279 27.32 -3.23 -8.31
CA ILE A 279 27.92 -1.92 -8.50
C ILE A 279 28.82 -1.61 -7.30
N ASP A 280 30.12 -1.36 -7.55
CA ASP A 280 31.08 -0.93 -6.52
C ASP A 280 31.17 0.59 -6.41
N ALA A 281 31.25 1.30 -7.55
CA ALA A 281 31.36 2.75 -7.55
C ALA A 281 30.74 3.38 -8.80
N ILE A 282 30.31 4.65 -8.66
CA ILE A 282 29.73 5.46 -9.71
C ILE A 282 30.52 6.74 -9.85
N GLU A 283 30.91 7.08 -11.08
CA GLU A 283 31.68 8.29 -11.41
C GLU A 283 30.85 9.56 -11.10
N VAL A 284 31.50 10.57 -10.56
CA VAL A 284 30.95 11.92 -10.39
C VAL A 284 31.38 12.80 -11.55
N VAL A 285 30.46 13.56 -12.08
CA VAL A 285 30.68 14.46 -13.23
C VAL A 285 31.01 15.88 -12.73
N CYS A 286 31.94 16.53 -13.40
CA CYS A 286 32.19 17.97 -13.23
C CYS A 286 32.05 18.68 -14.58
N ALA A 287 31.26 19.74 -14.63
CA ALA A 287 31.04 20.51 -15.85
C ALA A 287 31.18 22.00 -15.61
N GLY A 288 31.73 22.70 -16.60
CA GLY A 288 31.70 24.16 -16.69
C GLY A 288 30.35 24.63 -17.24
N SER A 289 29.96 25.83 -16.88
CA SER A 289 28.82 26.52 -17.49
C SER A 289 29.03 28.04 -17.47
N GLU A 290 28.42 28.76 -18.39
CA GLU A 290 28.35 30.22 -18.36
C GLU A 290 27.08 30.69 -17.63
N LYS A 291 27.14 31.89 -17.07
CA LYS A 291 25.99 32.50 -16.40
C LYS A 291 24.75 32.51 -17.28
N GLY A 292 23.68 31.87 -16.81
CA GLY A 292 22.39 31.82 -17.50
C GLY A 292 22.26 30.76 -18.57
N LEU A 293 23.32 30.01 -18.90
CA LEU A 293 23.28 28.87 -19.78
C LEU A 293 23.05 27.56 -19.03
N ARG A 294 22.39 26.59 -19.66
CA ARG A 294 22.32 25.23 -19.12
C ARG A 294 23.67 24.53 -19.32
N PRO A 295 24.18 23.81 -18.30
CA PRO A 295 25.38 23.03 -18.44
C PRO A 295 25.16 21.89 -19.46
N VAL A 296 26.22 21.59 -20.22
CA VAL A 296 26.25 20.40 -21.08
C VAL A 296 26.70 19.23 -20.19
N LEU A 297 25.82 18.26 -20.01
CA LEU A 297 26.07 17.06 -19.20
C LEU A 297 26.05 15.82 -20.08
N PRO A 298 26.79 14.75 -19.71
CA PRO A 298 26.82 13.53 -20.49
C PRO A 298 25.51 12.75 -20.35
N ASP A 299 25.16 11.99 -21.39
CA ASP A 299 24.01 11.07 -21.38
C ASP A 299 24.34 9.73 -20.70
N THR A 300 25.63 9.46 -20.44
CA THR A 300 26.13 8.28 -19.74
C THR A 300 27.17 8.66 -18.68
N VAL A 301 27.29 7.83 -17.64
CA VAL A 301 28.36 7.92 -16.64
C VAL A 301 29.03 6.57 -16.47
N LYS A 302 30.29 6.57 -16.05
CA LYS A 302 31.04 5.34 -15.80
C LYS A 302 30.67 4.75 -14.48
N VAL A 303 30.41 3.44 -14.49
CA VAL A 303 30.13 2.63 -13.31
C VAL A 303 31.17 1.54 -13.21
N ILE A 304 31.73 1.36 -12.03
CA ILE A 304 32.72 0.32 -11.71
C ILE A 304 31.96 -0.82 -11.03
N LEU A 305 32.10 -2.02 -11.55
CA LEU A 305 31.50 -3.23 -11.00
C LEU A 305 32.46 -3.93 -10.01
N GLU A 306 31.93 -4.88 -9.24
CA GLU A 306 32.68 -5.62 -8.19
C GLU A 306 33.92 -6.35 -8.69
N ASP A 307 33.97 -6.70 -9.99
CA ASP A 307 35.12 -7.30 -10.65
C ASP A 307 36.08 -6.29 -11.32
N SER A 308 35.88 -5.00 -11.02
CA SER A 308 36.62 -3.87 -11.59
C SER A 308 36.35 -3.61 -13.08
N GLU A 309 35.36 -4.26 -13.68
CA GLU A 309 34.87 -3.89 -15.01
C GLU A 309 34.26 -2.48 -14.97
N VAL A 310 34.51 -1.68 -16.00
CA VAL A 310 33.95 -0.33 -16.15
C VAL A 310 32.98 -0.33 -17.31
N CYS A 311 31.74 0.09 -17.06
CA CYS A 311 30.70 0.22 -18.07
C CYS A 311 30.12 1.64 -18.11
N ASP A 312 29.69 2.06 -19.30
CA ASP A 312 28.97 3.31 -19.50
C ASP A 312 27.48 3.06 -19.28
N VAL A 313 26.88 3.78 -18.33
CA VAL A 313 25.47 3.60 -17.92
C VAL A 313 24.69 4.87 -18.24
N PRO A 314 23.50 4.73 -18.86
CA PRO A 314 22.65 5.88 -19.15
C PRO A 314 22.30 6.65 -17.86
N VAL A 315 22.29 7.99 -17.94
CA VAL A 315 21.94 8.85 -16.82
C VAL A 315 20.94 9.91 -17.25
N THR A 316 19.93 10.10 -16.40
CA THR A 316 18.96 11.20 -16.55
C THR A 316 19.20 12.23 -15.44
N TRP A 317 19.53 13.45 -15.83
CA TRP A 317 19.81 14.54 -14.91
C TRP A 317 18.55 15.26 -14.46
N GLU A 318 18.44 15.55 -13.17
CA GLU A 318 17.34 16.40 -12.66
C GLU A 318 17.41 17.80 -13.32
N SER A 319 16.23 18.34 -13.68
CA SER A 319 16.15 19.69 -14.20
C SER A 319 16.40 20.70 -13.08
N CYS A 320 17.27 21.66 -13.35
CA CYS A 320 17.45 22.81 -12.46
C CYS A 320 16.71 24.02 -13.02
N ASP A 321 15.61 24.41 -12.40
CA ASP A 321 14.84 25.62 -12.76
C ASP A 321 15.51 26.92 -12.26
N LYS A 322 16.64 26.79 -11.55
CA LYS A 322 17.39 27.95 -11.01
C LYS A 322 18.23 28.58 -12.12
N LYS A 323 18.17 29.90 -12.21
CA LYS A 323 19.12 30.63 -13.05
C LYS A 323 20.50 30.50 -12.43
N TYR A 324 21.44 29.94 -13.19
CA TYR A 324 22.84 29.81 -12.79
C TYR A 324 23.45 31.19 -12.56
N LYS A 325 23.92 31.45 -11.33
CA LYS A 325 24.54 32.74 -10.94
C LYS A 325 26.06 32.66 -11.17
N LYS A 326 26.66 33.79 -11.50
CA LYS A 326 28.10 33.91 -11.68
C LYS A 326 28.89 33.48 -10.43
N ASN A 327 30.00 32.79 -10.63
CA ASN A 327 30.91 32.29 -9.58
C ASN A 327 30.21 31.50 -8.46
N ALA A 328 29.27 30.66 -8.82
CA ALA A 328 28.58 29.78 -7.89
C ALA A 328 28.67 28.32 -8.34
N ASP A 329 28.74 27.42 -7.39
CA ASP A 329 28.72 25.99 -7.60
C ASP A 329 27.30 25.45 -7.41
N TYR A 330 26.90 24.52 -8.27
CA TYR A 330 25.61 23.84 -8.19
C TYR A 330 25.82 22.33 -8.26
N GLU A 331 25.10 21.60 -7.44
CA GLU A 331 25.01 20.14 -7.57
C GLU A 331 23.71 19.76 -8.29
N LEU A 332 23.82 18.90 -9.29
CA LEU A 332 22.70 18.22 -9.94
C LEU A 332 22.79 16.73 -9.65
N VAL A 333 21.64 16.10 -9.47
CA VAL A 333 21.52 14.67 -9.28
C VAL A 333 21.21 14.01 -10.60
N GLY A 334 21.94 12.95 -10.95
CA GLY A 334 21.69 12.10 -12.09
C GLY A 334 21.19 10.73 -11.66
N HIS A 335 20.10 10.26 -12.24
CA HIS A 335 19.53 8.93 -12.00
C HIS A 335 20.02 7.95 -13.05
N LEU A 336 20.61 6.85 -12.64
CA LEU A 336 21.13 5.82 -13.54
C LEU A 336 19.99 4.95 -14.07
N GLY A 337 19.98 4.72 -15.40
CA GLY A 337 19.11 3.76 -16.06
C GLY A 337 19.79 2.40 -16.25
N GLY A 338 19.02 1.36 -16.62
CA GLY A 338 19.58 0.04 -16.96
C GLY A 338 20.24 -0.70 -15.77
N VAL A 339 19.86 -0.35 -14.55
CA VAL A 339 20.29 -1.05 -13.32
C VAL A 339 19.19 -1.98 -12.87
N ASP A 340 19.51 -3.25 -12.74
CA ASP A 340 18.62 -4.26 -12.21
C ASP A 340 18.55 -4.15 -10.68
N MET A 341 17.36 -4.07 -10.14
CA MET A 341 17.12 -4.03 -8.71
C MET A 341 16.08 -5.08 -8.33
N THR A 342 16.45 -5.97 -7.44
CA THR A 342 15.50 -6.91 -6.84
C THR A 342 14.87 -6.27 -5.61
N VAL A 343 13.54 -6.26 -5.57
CA VAL A 343 12.77 -5.71 -4.44
C VAL A 343 12.15 -6.88 -3.68
N SER A 344 12.47 -6.98 -2.40
CA SER A 344 11.86 -7.98 -1.53
C SER A 344 10.39 -7.62 -1.22
N LYS A 345 9.58 -8.63 -0.89
CA LYS A 345 8.18 -8.42 -0.46
C LYS A 345 8.10 -7.47 0.74
N ALA A 346 9.03 -7.57 1.68
CA ALA A 346 9.08 -6.72 2.87
C ALA A 346 9.34 -5.24 2.52
N GLU A 347 10.32 -4.96 1.65
CA GLU A 347 10.62 -3.61 1.17
C GLU A 347 9.45 -3.01 0.39
N ARG A 348 8.84 -3.79 -0.51
CA ARG A 348 7.66 -3.37 -1.27
C ARG A 348 6.48 -3.02 -0.35
N ASN A 349 6.21 -3.83 0.66
CA ASN A 349 5.11 -3.61 1.60
C ASN A 349 5.38 -2.39 2.49
N GLU A 350 6.61 -2.20 2.96
CA GLU A 350 6.97 -1.02 3.75
C GLU A 350 6.87 0.26 2.90
N PHE A 351 7.26 0.20 1.64
CA PHE A 351 7.09 1.31 0.68
C PHE A 351 5.61 1.60 0.41
N LYS A 352 4.78 0.57 0.19
CA LYS A 352 3.31 0.70 0.03
C LYS A 352 2.70 1.42 1.24
N THR A 353 3.04 0.97 2.46
CA THR A 353 2.53 1.57 3.70
C THR A 353 2.97 3.04 3.84
N ALA A 354 4.23 3.34 3.53
CA ALA A 354 4.74 4.70 3.54
C ALA A 354 4.08 5.60 2.49
N TYR A 355 3.86 5.09 1.28
CA TYR A 355 3.17 5.79 0.20
C TYR A 355 1.74 6.16 0.60
N LEU A 356 0.96 5.21 1.10
CA LEU A 356 -0.41 5.45 1.56
C LEU A 356 -0.45 6.44 2.72
N ALA A 357 0.42 6.27 3.72
CA ALA A 357 0.52 7.21 4.84
C ALA A 357 0.87 8.64 4.38
N LEU A 358 1.74 8.78 3.36
CA LEU A 358 2.05 10.08 2.75
C LEU A 358 0.87 10.67 2.00
N SER A 359 0.11 9.87 1.29
CA SER A 359 -1.12 10.31 0.61
C SER A 359 -2.11 10.91 1.59
N TYR A 360 -2.16 10.38 2.81
CA TYR A 360 -3.00 10.87 3.92
C TYR A 360 -2.31 11.93 4.81
N GLY A 361 -1.19 12.49 4.36
CA GLY A 361 -0.54 13.63 5.01
C GLY A 361 0.40 13.29 6.16
N ALA A 362 0.95 12.09 6.22
CA ALA A 362 1.98 11.76 7.18
C ALA A 362 3.19 12.71 7.08
N SER A 363 3.80 13.01 8.22
CA SER A 363 5.00 13.83 8.31
C SER A 363 6.26 12.99 8.02
N LYS A 364 7.38 13.67 7.72
CA LYS A 364 8.69 13.02 7.54
C LYS A 364 9.07 12.15 8.74
N MET A 365 8.81 12.61 9.96
CA MET A 365 9.03 11.85 11.19
C MET A 365 8.14 10.60 11.25
N GLY A 366 6.85 10.72 10.85
CA GLY A 366 5.92 9.60 10.80
C GLY A 366 6.39 8.53 9.83
N ILE A 367 6.85 8.92 8.63
CA ILE A 367 7.38 7.98 7.63
C ILE A 367 8.66 7.28 8.12
N LYS A 368 9.58 8.01 8.77
CA LYS A 368 10.76 7.40 9.39
C LYS A 368 10.41 6.36 10.47
N LYS A 369 9.27 6.54 11.16
CA LYS A 369 8.78 5.55 12.15
C LYS A 369 8.15 4.32 11.50
N ILE A 370 7.49 4.50 10.34
CA ILE A 370 6.92 3.41 9.55
C ILE A 370 8.04 2.59 8.89
N CYS A 371 8.97 3.26 8.22
CA CYS A 371 10.06 2.60 7.51
C CYS A 371 11.16 2.19 8.48
N LYS A 372 11.39 0.88 8.63
CA LYS A 372 12.43 0.29 9.47
C LYS A 372 13.48 -0.46 8.64
N ILE A 373 13.08 -0.97 7.48
CA ILE A 373 13.92 -1.71 6.54
C ILE A 373 14.49 -0.75 5.49
N ILE A 374 13.66 0.19 5.01
CA ILE A 374 14.01 1.15 3.96
C ILE A 374 14.23 2.56 4.52
N ASP A 375 14.97 3.42 3.81
CA ASP A 375 15.16 4.82 4.21
C ASP A 375 13.86 5.64 4.03
N GLY A 376 13.10 5.75 5.10
CA GLY A 376 11.86 6.53 5.12
C GLY A 376 12.04 8.03 4.85
N ALA A 377 13.23 8.61 5.11
CA ALA A 377 13.49 10.00 4.74
C ALA A 377 13.58 10.16 3.23
N ARG A 378 14.23 9.23 2.56
CA ARG A 378 14.35 9.19 1.09
C ARG A 378 12.99 8.98 0.44
N VAL A 379 12.18 8.04 0.95
CA VAL A 379 10.80 7.82 0.49
C VAL A 379 9.96 9.09 0.62
N TYR A 380 10.03 9.77 1.78
CA TYR A 380 9.33 11.03 2.00
C TYR A 380 9.74 12.10 0.97
N ASP A 381 11.03 12.31 0.82
CA ASP A 381 11.57 13.34 -0.07
C ASP A 381 11.25 13.03 -1.54
N TYR A 382 11.29 11.76 -1.95
CA TYR A 382 10.94 11.31 -3.30
C TYR A 382 9.46 11.61 -3.62
N ILE A 383 8.53 11.08 -2.82
CA ILE A 383 7.10 11.21 -3.09
C ILE A 383 6.62 12.67 -2.99
N THR A 384 7.12 13.43 -2.01
CA THR A 384 6.69 14.83 -1.83
C THR A 384 7.28 15.80 -2.84
N LYS A 385 8.32 15.40 -3.59
CA LYS A 385 8.85 16.14 -4.73
C LYS A 385 8.01 16.00 -6.00
N ILE A 386 7.17 14.97 -6.12
CA ILE A 386 6.25 14.83 -7.26
C ILE A 386 5.38 16.07 -7.33
N GLU A 387 5.52 16.85 -8.40
CA GLU A 387 4.96 18.21 -8.49
C GLU A 387 3.42 18.22 -8.33
N ALA A 388 2.74 17.22 -8.90
CA ALA A 388 1.30 17.08 -8.78
C ALA A 388 0.85 16.84 -7.32
N ILE A 389 1.55 15.96 -6.60
CA ILE A 389 1.29 15.70 -5.16
C ILE A 389 1.59 16.95 -4.33
N LYS A 390 2.69 17.62 -4.60
CA LYS A 390 3.08 18.85 -3.90
C LYS A 390 2.03 19.94 -4.08
N LYS A 391 1.53 20.14 -5.31
CA LYS A 391 0.44 21.11 -5.61
C LYS A 391 -0.83 20.75 -4.87
N TYR A 392 -1.24 19.47 -4.91
CA TYR A 392 -2.42 18.98 -4.22
C TYR A 392 -2.34 19.25 -2.71
N ARG A 393 -1.24 18.84 -2.05
CA ARG A 393 -1.02 19.08 -0.61
C ARG A 393 -1.03 20.57 -0.27
N SER A 394 -0.41 21.42 -1.09
CA SER A 394 -0.39 22.86 -0.90
C SER A 394 -1.79 23.48 -1.00
N MET A 395 -2.57 23.06 -2.01
CA MET A 395 -3.95 23.48 -2.21
C MET A 395 -4.83 23.12 -1.01
N ILE A 396 -4.79 21.88 -0.54
CA ILE A 396 -5.54 21.43 0.64
C ILE A 396 -5.13 22.16 1.91
N THR A 397 -3.82 22.37 2.10
CA THR A 397 -3.31 23.12 3.25
C THR A 397 -3.83 24.58 3.25
N LYS A 398 -3.83 25.22 2.09
CA LYS A 398 -4.38 26.58 1.94
C LYS A 398 -5.88 26.59 2.24
N TYR A 399 -6.63 25.67 1.66
CA TYR A 399 -8.08 25.53 1.85
C TYR A 399 -8.45 25.32 3.33
N SER A 400 -7.68 24.51 4.05
CA SER A 400 -7.85 24.32 5.50
C SER A 400 -7.61 25.63 6.30
N LYS A 401 -6.56 26.39 5.94
CA LYS A 401 -6.23 27.67 6.61
C LYS A 401 -7.27 28.76 6.36
N GLU A 402 -8.05 28.68 5.29
CA GLU A 402 -9.17 29.58 4.99
C GLU A 402 -10.40 29.33 5.89
N GLY A 403 -10.30 28.39 6.84
CA GLY A 403 -11.36 28.09 7.80
C GLY A 403 -12.40 27.07 7.34
N ASN A 404 -12.24 26.47 6.15
CA ASN A 404 -13.17 25.49 5.64
C ASN A 404 -13.27 24.24 6.54
N THR A 405 -14.48 23.73 6.75
CA THR A 405 -14.79 22.56 7.58
C THR A 405 -15.32 21.37 6.79
N CYS A 406 -15.56 21.55 5.50
CA CYS A 406 -16.03 20.49 4.60
C CYS A 406 -15.10 20.37 3.40
N ILE A 407 -15.02 19.17 2.81
CA ILE A 407 -14.27 18.93 1.58
C ILE A 407 -15.04 17.97 0.66
N GLY A 408 -14.97 18.20 -0.65
CA GLY A 408 -15.67 17.38 -1.64
C GLY A 408 -14.86 16.17 -2.11
N THR A 409 -15.56 15.10 -2.46
CA THR A 409 -15.01 13.97 -3.24
C THR A 409 -14.85 14.35 -4.72
N ALA A 410 -14.29 13.44 -5.53
CA ALA A 410 -14.22 13.61 -6.98
C ALA A 410 -15.60 13.73 -7.66
N PHE A 411 -16.65 13.17 -7.04
CA PHE A 411 -18.04 13.24 -7.53
C PHE A 411 -18.85 14.39 -6.92
N GLY A 412 -18.24 15.17 -6.02
CA GLY A 412 -18.85 16.35 -5.40
C GLY A 412 -19.64 16.07 -4.13
N THR A 413 -19.59 14.87 -3.59
CA THR A 413 -20.12 14.57 -2.25
C THR A 413 -19.35 15.36 -1.21
N MET A 414 -20.05 16.19 -0.42
CA MET A 414 -19.41 17.01 0.61
C MET A 414 -19.29 16.24 1.92
N LEU A 415 -18.08 16.17 2.45
CA LEU A 415 -17.74 15.47 3.67
C LEU A 415 -17.33 16.47 4.76
N ASP A 416 -17.87 16.30 5.96
CA ASP A 416 -17.53 17.11 7.12
C ASP A 416 -16.20 16.66 7.73
N VAL A 417 -15.26 17.59 7.84
CA VAL A 417 -13.96 17.37 8.48
C VAL A 417 -14.08 17.33 10.01
N GLY A 418 -15.13 17.95 10.53
CA GLY A 418 -15.32 18.18 11.95
C GLY A 418 -14.45 19.31 12.51
N GLU A 419 -14.74 19.71 13.73
CA GLU A 419 -13.94 20.66 14.46
C GLU A 419 -12.68 19.97 15.00
N SER A 420 -11.50 20.50 14.67
CA SER A 420 -10.24 20.04 15.23
C SER A 420 -9.46 21.24 15.76
N TYR A 421 -9.06 21.18 17.03
CA TYR A 421 -8.20 22.18 17.65
C TYR A 421 -6.74 22.10 17.13
N ASN A 422 -6.42 21.09 16.33
CA ASN A 422 -5.09 20.88 15.77
C ASN A 422 -5.10 21.03 14.24
N ASP A 423 -4.56 22.15 13.76
CA ASP A 423 -4.48 22.44 12.31
C ASP A 423 -3.82 21.33 11.49
N ARG A 424 -2.80 20.67 12.04
CA ARG A 424 -2.11 19.57 11.34
C ARG A 424 -3.02 18.33 11.23
N ALA A 425 -3.80 18.03 12.26
CA ALA A 425 -4.78 16.95 12.24
C ALA A 425 -5.90 17.26 11.23
N LYS A 426 -6.39 18.50 11.22
CA LYS A 426 -7.39 18.98 10.25
C LYS A 426 -6.90 18.83 8.80
N VAL A 427 -5.68 19.26 8.50
CA VAL A 427 -5.10 19.12 7.15
C VAL A 427 -4.96 17.64 6.76
N ARG A 428 -4.54 16.76 7.67
CA ARG A 428 -4.47 15.31 7.39
C ARG A 428 -5.83 14.72 7.05
N THR A 429 -6.85 15.05 7.84
CA THR A 429 -8.22 14.63 7.56
C THR A 429 -8.70 15.15 6.20
N MET A 430 -8.39 16.41 5.86
CA MET A 430 -8.73 16.98 4.55
C MET A 430 -7.96 16.37 3.37
N LEU A 431 -6.79 15.78 3.59
CA LEU A 431 -6.06 15.03 2.55
C LEU A 431 -6.64 13.63 2.35
N ASP A 432 -7.10 13.00 3.42
CA ASP A 432 -7.64 11.64 3.44
C ASP A 432 -9.08 11.57 2.91
N LEU A 433 -9.97 12.43 3.41
CA LEU A 433 -11.41 12.38 3.11
C LEU A 433 -11.76 12.38 1.61
N PRO A 434 -11.11 13.17 0.72
CA PRO A 434 -11.41 13.11 -0.72
C PRO A 434 -11.12 11.75 -1.34
N ILE A 435 -10.06 11.08 -0.90
CA ILE A 435 -9.65 9.78 -1.42
C ILE A 435 -10.62 8.71 -0.91
N GLN A 436 -10.79 8.63 0.41
CA GLN A 436 -11.66 7.65 1.06
C GLN A 436 -13.13 7.81 0.65
N GLY A 437 -13.62 9.05 0.63
CA GLY A 437 -14.99 9.35 0.24
C GLY A 437 -15.27 9.11 -1.25
N THR A 438 -14.30 9.39 -2.12
CA THR A 438 -14.42 9.04 -3.55
C THR A 438 -14.52 7.53 -3.72
N GLY A 439 -13.77 6.72 -2.95
CA GLY A 439 -13.91 5.27 -2.94
C GLY A 439 -15.32 4.81 -2.53
N ALA A 440 -15.91 5.45 -1.51
CA ALA A 440 -17.29 5.17 -1.10
C ALA A 440 -18.32 5.58 -2.17
N ASP A 441 -18.12 6.73 -2.82
CA ASP A 441 -18.96 7.17 -3.94
C ASP A 441 -18.90 6.17 -5.10
N ILE A 442 -17.71 5.66 -5.43
CA ILE A 442 -17.51 4.63 -6.46
C ILE A 442 -18.30 3.37 -6.09
N LEU A 443 -18.16 2.86 -4.86
CA LEU A 443 -18.89 1.68 -4.42
C LEU A 443 -20.42 1.87 -4.57
N SER A 444 -20.95 3.01 -4.14
CA SER A 444 -22.37 3.36 -4.31
C SER A 444 -22.81 3.36 -5.78
N LEU A 445 -21.98 3.94 -6.64
CA LEU A 445 -22.21 4.00 -8.08
C LEU A 445 -22.23 2.61 -8.72
N LEU A 446 -21.28 1.75 -8.32
CA LEU A 446 -21.18 0.38 -8.84
C LEU A 446 -22.36 -0.49 -8.44
N ILE A 447 -22.82 -0.37 -7.20
CA ILE A 447 -24.04 -1.06 -6.73
C ILE A 447 -25.24 -0.64 -7.58
N LYS A 448 -25.43 0.66 -7.80
CA LYS A 448 -26.51 1.17 -8.64
C LYS A 448 -26.42 0.65 -10.08
N ARG A 449 -25.22 0.68 -10.68
CA ARG A 449 -25.01 0.16 -12.03
C ARG A 449 -25.32 -1.33 -12.12
N PHE A 450 -24.85 -2.11 -11.16
CA PHE A 450 -25.13 -3.53 -11.08
C PHE A 450 -26.65 -3.78 -11.01
N GLU A 451 -27.36 -3.13 -10.08
CA GLU A 451 -28.81 -3.27 -9.94
C GLU A 451 -29.56 -2.86 -11.23
N THR A 452 -29.16 -1.76 -11.88
CA THR A 452 -29.74 -1.31 -13.15
C THR A 452 -29.49 -2.31 -14.28
N TYR A 453 -28.25 -2.76 -14.43
CA TYR A 453 -27.85 -3.68 -15.49
C TYR A 453 -28.62 -4.99 -15.42
N ILE A 454 -28.70 -5.62 -14.24
CA ILE A 454 -29.41 -6.90 -14.10
C ILE A 454 -30.91 -6.76 -14.39
N GLN A 455 -31.53 -5.60 -14.12
CA GLN A 455 -32.93 -5.31 -14.48
C GLN A 455 -33.09 -5.15 -16.00
N GLU A 456 -32.26 -4.33 -16.63
CA GLU A 456 -32.34 -4.04 -18.07
C GLU A 456 -32.08 -5.25 -18.94
N HIS A 457 -31.23 -6.20 -18.49
CA HIS A 457 -30.88 -7.41 -19.23
C HIS A 457 -31.65 -8.66 -18.79
N GLY A 458 -32.63 -8.52 -17.91
CA GLY A 458 -33.45 -9.64 -17.42
C GLY A 458 -32.66 -10.65 -16.58
N LEU A 459 -31.58 -10.23 -15.92
CA LEU A 459 -30.70 -11.04 -15.08
C LEU A 459 -31.05 -10.97 -13.59
N ALA A 460 -32.05 -10.18 -13.20
CA ALA A 460 -32.42 -9.99 -11.80
C ALA A 460 -32.81 -11.29 -11.07
N ASP A 461 -33.33 -12.28 -11.83
CA ASP A 461 -33.61 -13.61 -11.30
C ASP A 461 -32.39 -14.54 -11.30
N CYS A 462 -31.28 -14.13 -11.93
CA CYS A 462 -30.08 -14.94 -12.09
C CYS A 462 -28.92 -14.49 -11.19
N MET A 463 -28.85 -13.19 -10.87
CA MET A 463 -27.76 -12.58 -10.11
C MET A 463 -28.30 -11.62 -9.05
N SER A 464 -27.61 -11.53 -7.92
CA SER A 464 -27.95 -10.56 -6.86
C SER A 464 -26.72 -10.13 -6.08
N LEU A 465 -26.72 -8.88 -5.61
CA LEU A 465 -25.71 -8.41 -4.66
C LEU A 465 -25.86 -9.19 -3.36
N TYR A 466 -24.81 -9.86 -2.92
CA TYR A 466 -24.80 -10.65 -1.69
C TYR A 466 -24.44 -9.78 -0.48
N PHE A 467 -23.25 -9.18 -0.47
CA PHE A 467 -22.81 -8.13 0.45
C PHE A 467 -21.62 -7.37 -0.13
N THR A 468 -21.13 -6.35 0.59
CA THR A 468 -19.92 -5.60 0.20
C THR A 468 -18.83 -5.77 1.23
N ARG A 469 -17.55 -5.75 0.81
CA ARG A 469 -16.41 -5.78 1.68
C ARG A 469 -15.35 -4.78 1.21
N HIS A 470 -15.14 -3.71 1.97
CA HIS A 470 -14.31 -2.57 1.56
C HIS A 470 -14.73 -1.99 0.20
N ASP A 471 -13.94 -2.20 -0.84
CA ASP A 471 -14.15 -1.83 -2.23
C ASP A 471 -14.57 -3.02 -3.12
N GLU A 472 -14.89 -4.15 -2.51
CA GLU A 472 -15.25 -5.41 -3.13
C GLU A 472 -16.78 -5.62 -3.08
N LEU A 473 -17.35 -6.04 -4.21
CA LEU A 473 -18.75 -6.50 -4.30
C LEU A 473 -18.77 -8.02 -4.31
N ILE A 474 -19.60 -8.62 -3.46
CA ILE A 474 -19.86 -10.06 -3.52
C ILE A 474 -21.20 -10.29 -4.16
N ILE A 475 -21.19 -11.02 -5.26
CA ILE A 475 -22.35 -11.27 -6.11
C ILE A 475 -22.66 -12.75 -6.09
N GLU A 476 -23.92 -13.08 -5.79
CA GLU A 476 -24.42 -14.44 -5.91
C GLU A 476 -25.01 -14.65 -7.31
N VAL A 477 -24.60 -15.73 -7.97
CA VAL A 477 -25.08 -16.16 -9.28
C VAL A 477 -25.77 -17.52 -9.13
N LYS A 478 -27.02 -17.64 -9.61
CA LYS A 478 -27.79 -18.86 -9.51
C LYS A 478 -27.19 -20.01 -10.30
N LYS A 479 -27.32 -21.22 -9.77
CA LYS A 479 -26.84 -22.48 -10.34
C LYS A 479 -27.28 -22.65 -11.78
N GLU A 480 -28.57 -22.41 -12.07
CA GLU A 480 -29.15 -22.58 -13.40
C GLU A 480 -28.51 -21.69 -14.45
N TYR A 481 -28.03 -20.50 -14.03
CA TYR A 481 -27.32 -19.57 -14.90
C TYR A 481 -25.87 -20.03 -15.09
N CYS A 482 -25.19 -20.45 -14.02
CA CYS A 482 -23.81 -20.96 -14.07
C CYS A 482 -23.69 -22.24 -14.93
N VAL A 483 -24.71 -23.07 -14.98
CA VAL A 483 -24.72 -24.29 -15.84
C VAL A 483 -24.82 -23.94 -17.33
N LYS A 484 -25.49 -22.83 -17.66
CA LYS A 484 -25.77 -22.43 -19.06
C LYS A 484 -24.74 -21.45 -19.61
N THR A 485 -24.03 -20.74 -18.74
CA THR A 485 -23.12 -19.64 -19.09
C THR A 485 -21.71 -19.99 -18.64
N PRO A 486 -20.71 -19.97 -19.54
CA PRO A 486 -19.31 -20.18 -19.18
C PRO A 486 -18.82 -19.19 -18.12
N GLU A 487 -17.87 -19.63 -17.30
CA GLU A 487 -17.36 -18.83 -16.17
C GLU A 487 -16.65 -17.54 -16.63
N ASP A 488 -15.93 -17.61 -17.74
CA ASP A 488 -15.28 -16.45 -18.36
C ASP A 488 -16.31 -15.44 -18.88
N GLU A 489 -17.43 -15.89 -19.42
CA GLU A 489 -18.53 -15.01 -19.85
C GLU A 489 -19.18 -14.31 -18.65
N ILE A 490 -19.43 -15.03 -17.54
CA ILE A 490 -19.92 -14.42 -16.31
C ILE A 490 -18.92 -13.38 -15.78
N SER A 491 -17.64 -13.72 -15.79
CA SER A 491 -16.58 -12.81 -15.35
C SER A 491 -16.48 -11.55 -16.21
N ASN A 492 -16.64 -11.70 -17.54
CA ASN A 492 -16.66 -10.56 -18.46
C ASN A 492 -17.87 -9.64 -18.22
N ILE A 493 -19.06 -10.23 -18.06
CA ILE A 493 -20.28 -9.49 -17.72
C ILE A 493 -20.09 -8.68 -16.43
N LEU A 494 -19.55 -9.29 -15.38
CA LEU A 494 -19.31 -8.62 -14.11
C LEU A 494 -18.23 -7.52 -14.23
N THR A 495 -17.19 -7.76 -15.01
CA THR A 495 -16.14 -6.76 -15.26
C THR A 495 -16.71 -5.55 -16.00
N ASP A 496 -17.49 -5.76 -17.05
CA ASP A 496 -18.06 -4.68 -17.86
C ASP A 496 -19.08 -3.84 -17.07
N MET A 497 -19.90 -4.48 -16.24
CA MET A 497 -20.86 -3.80 -15.37
C MET A 497 -20.16 -2.87 -14.37
N ILE A 498 -18.99 -3.25 -13.88
CA ILE A 498 -18.30 -2.59 -12.78
C ILE A 498 -17.17 -1.66 -13.27
N ALA A 499 -16.83 -1.71 -14.56
CA ALA A 499 -15.89 -0.77 -15.15
C ALA A 499 -16.34 0.68 -14.93
N TYR A 500 -15.47 1.53 -14.39
CA TYR A 500 -15.73 2.96 -14.20
C TYR A 500 -14.50 3.80 -14.53
N GLN A 501 -14.74 5.07 -14.78
CA GLN A 501 -13.68 6.08 -14.95
C GLN A 501 -14.06 7.32 -14.14
N ILE A 502 -13.11 7.85 -13.37
CA ILE A 502 -13.27 9.16 -12.70
C ILE A 502 -12.97 10.27 -13.69
N ASP A 503 -11.95 10.07 -14.53
CA ASP A 503 -11.53 10.94 -15.62
C ASP A 503 -11.18 10.06 -16.82
N ASP A 504 -11.10 10.64 -18.02
CA ASP A 504 -10.95 9.89 -19.29
C ASP A 504 -9.63 9.09 -19.39
N TRP A 505 -8.70 9.21 -18.47
CA TRP A 505 -7.35 8.67 -18.60
C TRP A 505 -6.88 7.63 -17.54
N VAL A 506 -7.60 7.47 -16.43
CA VAL A 506 -7.27 6.40 -15.44
C VAL A 506 -8.48 5.49 -15.24
N PRO A 507 -8.60 4.42 -16.04
CA PRO A 507 -9.67 3.44 -15.86
C PRO A 507 -9.45 2.61 -14.59
N ALA A 508 -10.54 2.20 -13.95
CA ALA A 508 -10.48 1.23 -12.89
C ALA A 508 -10.14 -0.16 -13.45
N LYS A 509 -9.20 -0.83 -12.81
CA LYS A 509 -8.93 -2.25 -13.07
C LYS A 509 -9.80 -3.07 -12.13
N VAL A 510 -10.62 -3.94 -12.71
CA VAL A 510 -11.51 -4.83 -11.97
C VAL A 510 -10.97 -6.25 -12.04
N GLU A 511 -11.01 -6.96 -10.93
CA GLU A 511 -10.70 -8.39 -10.85
C GLU A 511 -11.92 -9.14 -10.38
N VAL A 512 -12.34 -10.14 -11.15
CA VAL A 512 -13.44 -11.05 -10.80
C VAL A 512 -12.85 -12.40 -10.41
N LYS A 513 -13.21 -12.89 -9.24
CA LYS A 513 -12.81 -14.20 -8.72
C LYS A 513 -14.03 -14.99 -8.32
N LYS A 514 -14.12 -16.23 -8.78
CA LYS A 514 -15.07 -17.20 -8.25
C LYS A 514 -14.62 -17.64 -6.87
N LEU A 515 -15.50 -17.52 -5.90
CA LEU A 515 -15.24 -18.00 -4.54
C LEU A 515 -15.58 -19.47 -4.50
N ASN A 516 -14.59 -20.31 -4.22
CA ASN A 516 -14.78 -21.74 -4.13
C ASN A 516 -15.53 -22.08 -2.84
N ASN A 517 -16.75 -22.56 -2.97
CA ASN A 517 -17.45 -23.26 -1.90
C ASN A 517 -16.87 -24.69 -1.78
N ASN A 518 -15.58 -24.80 -1.45
CA ASN A 518 -14.97 -26.11 -1.26
C ASN A 518 -15.49 -26.71 0.06
N ASP A 519 -16.23 -27.82 -0.05
CA ASP A 519 -16.66 -28.64 1.10
C ASP A 519 -15.48 -29.35 1.80
N SER A 520 -14.29 -29.35 1.19
CA SER A 520 -13.06 -29.90 1.77
C SER A 520 -12.37 -28.87 2.63
N ILE A 521 -12.27 -29.16 3.93
CA ILE A 521 -11.44 -28.41 4.86
C ILE A 521 -9.98 -28.70 4.49
N ASP A 522 -9.33 -27.78 3.81
CA ASP A 522 -7.87 -27.85 3.61
C ASP A 522 -7.16 -27.29 4.85
N ILE A 523 -7.13 -28.11 5.90
CA ILE A 523 -6.50 -27.80 7.20
C ILE A 523 -4.97 -27.65 7.05
N GLN A 524 -4.40 -28.07 5.92
CA GLN A 524 -2.95 -27.97 5.65
C GLN A 524 -2.50 -26.61 5.11
N ARG A 525 -3.42 -25.69 4.82
CA ARG A 525 -3.04 -24.30 4.60
C ARG A 525 -2.56 -23.73 5.94
N GLY A 526 -1.25 -23.66 6.12
CA GLY A 526 -0.65 -22.83 7.17
C GLY A 526 -1.30 -21.43 7.16
N PHE A 527 -1.18 -20.67 8.25
CA PHE A 527 -1.69 -19.30 8.28
C PHE A 527 -1.23 -18.59 7.01
N ALA A 528 -2.14 -18.48 6.03
CA ALA A 528 -1.87 -17.71 4.82
C ALA A 528 -1.49 -16.31 5.28
N SER A 529 -0.37 -15.81 4.81
CA SER A 529 0.01 -14.43 5.10
C SER A 529 -1.16 -13.56 4.68
N GLU A 530 -1.73 -12.77 5.60
CA GLU A 530 -2.84 -11.83 5.32
C GLU A 530 -2.43 -10.74 4.31
N ASP A 531 -1.27 -10.90 3.65
CA ASP A 531 -0.62 -9.95 2.76
C ASP A 531 -0.84 -10.25 1.27
N GLU A 532 -1.84 -11.06 0.91
CA GLU A 532 -2.24 -11.28 -0.49
C GLU A 532 -3.34 -10.31 -0.96
N ASP A 533 -3.47 -9.14 -0.32
CA ASP A 533 -4.31 -8.03 -0.79
C ASP A 533 -3.48 -6.82 -1.24
#